data_796d0c616311ea4f1eb5d890035f1045
#
_entry.id   796d0c616311ea4f1eb5d890035f1045
#
_cell.length_a   1.000
_cell.length_b   1.000
_cell.length_c   1.000
_cell.angle_alpha   90.00
_cell.angle_beta   90.00
_cell.angle_gamma   90.00
#
_symmetry.space_group_name_H-M   'P 1'
#
loop_
_entity.id
_entity.type
_entity.pdbx_description
1 polymer ?
#
loop_
_entity_poly.entity_id
_entity_poly.type
_entity_poly.pdbx_seq_one_letter_code
_entity_poly.pdbx_strand_id
1 'polypeptide(L)'
;MERKRITFTRKETDTMSEEKKEFVKHEAPRPEFPKRAIITGGMPYGNKKLHFGHIGGVFVFADVYARFLRDRLGDENVIFVSGTDCYGSPIAESYRKLVAEQGFKGTIHDFVEENHKAQKKTLDDYMISLNIFGASGLGRTAEIHNKVSDWFIRTLYKNGHLHRISTKQFYDEKAGCFLNGRQVIGKCPVDGCQSEKAYADECDLGHQYMPENLINPKSTLTGDTPIMKDVENWYFDLPAYNKLLKEYVAKISRQKNVRQLVSSTISEFLADPVVHIKNELLDSYNAVKDQLPEHEFIEEKKKPSFTIKFKELDEMNKATEILSANGIRYRTGKTLVPFRLTGNIEWGVPAPVLEGEDPLTIWVWPESLWAPISFTQAALEQQGRNPDEWKDFWCSKDANVYQFIGADNIYFYGVAEMAMFMGLKEGENTIDPPEGEMQLPILCANNHILFLDKKASSSGAIKPPMAADLLDFYTPEQLRMHFLGLGLGQRSVSFMPKPYNPNAKPEDPDPVVKDGFLLSNVFNRIIRTCIYSVQKYFDGVMPVGEVDEQVLADAKKAILDYERFMYRFEFHQATYVLDSYIRKASKYMAKNLGDADKADDNEARRRALIQVFHMTRTA
;
A
#
# COMPACT_ATOMS: atom_id res chain seq x y z
N MET A 1 -13.10 -18.90 56.58
CA MET A 1 -12.14 -17.83 56.93
C MET A 1 -12.64 -16.52 56.39
N GLU A 2 -12.91 -15.60 57.27
CA GLU A 2 -13.73 -14.41 57.13
C GLU A 2 -13.17 -13.37 56.18
N ARG A 3 -14.08 -12.81 55.37
CA ARG A 3 -13.87 -11.55 54.63
C ARG A 3 -14.09 -10.38 55.57
N LYS A 4 -13.06 -9.63 55.93
CA LYS A 4 -13.19 -8.33 56.60
C LYS A 4 -13.62 -7.26 55.62
N ARG A 5 -14.83 -6.73 55.79
CA ARG A 5 -15.30 -5.47 55.24
C ARG A 5 -14.63 -4.32 56.00
N ILE A 6 -13.95 -3.44 55.26
CA ILE A 6 -13.51 -2.13 55.80
C ILE A 6 -14.58 -1.11 55.47
N THR A 7 -15.25 -0.62 56.51
CA THR A 7 -16.19 0.47 56.48
C THR A 7 -15.42 1.75 56.75
N PHE A 8 -15.43 2.71 55.80
CA PHE A 8 -14.96 4.08 56.07
C PHE A 8 -16.14 4.92 56.58
N THR A 9 -15.99 5.41 57.80
CA THR A 9 -16.89 6.41 58.43
C THR A 9 -16.57 7.81 57.91
N ARG A 10 -17.63 8.48 57.55
CA ARG A 10 -17.68 9.88 57.13
C ARG A 10 -17.52 10.78 58.36
N LYS A 11 -16.45 11.57 58.46
CA LYS A 11 -16.43 12.79 59.25
C LYS A 11 -15.38 13.77 58.76
N GLU A 12 -15.85 14.97 58.68
CA GLU A 12 -15.22 16.29 58.72
C GLU A 12 -14.93 16.98 57.38
N THR A 13 -15.94 17.76 57.01
CA THR A 13 -15.89 18.94 56.18
C THR A 13 -15.08 20.03 56.87
N ASP A 14 -14.07 20.55 56.20
CA ASP A 14 -13.73 21.98 56.33
C ASP A 14 -13.10 22.53 55.06
N THR A 15 -13.83 23.46 54.52
CA THR A 15 -13.46 24.61 53.70
C THR A 15 -12.04 24.68 53.14
N MET A 16 -11.88 24.23 51.91
CA MET A 16 -10.93 24.80 50.97
C MET A 16 -11.65 25.16 49.68
N SER A 17 -11.61 26.44 49.33
CA SER A 17 -12.13 27.00 48.11
C SER A 17 -11.63 26.21 46.90
N GLU A 18 -12.55 25.54 46.20
CA GLU A 18 -12.28 24.97 44.88
C GLU A 18 -12.05 26.11 43.90
N GLU A 19 -10.80 26.51 43.70
CA GLU A 19 -10.38 27.10 42.44
C GLU A 19 -10.61 26.01 41.38
N LYS A 20 -11.70 26.09 40.65
CA LYS A 20 -11.89 25.39 39.39
C LYS A 20 -10.74 25.80 38.46
N LYS A 21 -9.70 25.01 38.42
CA LYS A 21 -8.74 25.06 37.30
C LYS A 21 -9.56 24.74 36.07
N GLU A 22 -9.99 25.78 35.34
CA GLU A 22 -10.43 25.62 33.95
C GLU A 22 -9.27 24.96 33.21
N PHE A 23 -9.43 23.69 32.90
CA PHE A 23 -8.59 23.02 31.89
C PHE A 23 -8.88 23.74 30.58
N VAL A 24 -8.08 24.76 30.26
CA VAL A 24 -8.00 25.30 28.92
C VAL A 24 -7.55 24.13 28.04
N LYS A 25 -8.51 23.51 27.36
CA LYS A 25 -8.20 22.55 26.29
C LYS A 25 -7.46 23.36 25.23
N HIS A 26 -6.12 23.33 25.27
CA HIS A 26 -5.33 23.80 24.15
C HIS A 26 -5.80 22.99 22.93
N GLU A 27 -6.50 23.64 22.02
CA GLU A 27 -6.84 23.02 20.73
C GLU A 27 -5.51 22.56 20.11
N ALA A 28 -5.43 21.28 19.79
CA ALA A 28 -4.24 20.78 19.13
C ALA A 28 -4.00 21.57 17.83
N PRO A 29 -2.76 21.95 17.52
CA PRO A 29 -2.48 22.75 16.33
C PRO A 29 -3.04 22.05 15.08
N ARG A 30 -3.54 22.86 14.16
CA ARG A 30 -4.02 22.38 12.86
C ARG A 30 -2.87 21.72 12.10
N PRO A 31 -3.09 20.58 11.40
CA PRO A 31 -2.06 19.97 10.57
C PRO A 31 -1.57 20.94 9.48
N GLU A 32 -0.27 20.89 9.21
CA GLU A 32 0.32 21.60 8.08
C GLU A 32 0.41 20.66 6.88
N PHE A 33 0.02 21.17 5.71
CA PHE A 33 0.08 20.47 4.44
C PHE A 33 1.14 21.13 3.55
N PRO A 34 1.74 20.37 2.61
CA PRO A 34 2.70 20.94 1.65
C PRO A 34 2.03 21.93 0.70
N LYS A 35 2.80 22.62 -0.11
CA LYS A 35 2.27 23.48 -1.18
C LYS A 35 1.88 22.67 -2.42
N ARG A 36 2.55 21.52 -2.66
CA ARG A 36 2.32 20.62 -3.79
C ARG A 36 2.31 19.18 -3.32
N ALA A 37 1.64 18.31 -4.05
CA ALA A 37 1.60 16.90 -3.72
C ALA A 37 1.57 16.01 -4.96
N ILE A 38 2.29 14.89 -4.88
CA ILE A 38 2.07 13.71 -5.72
C ILE A 38 1.34 12.66 -4.88
N ILE A 39 0.33 12.06 -5.46
CA ILE A 39 -0.29 10.85 -4.93
C ILE A 39 0.00 9.72 -5.90
N THR A 40 0.45 8.57 -5.40
CA THR A 40 0.63 7.38 -6.21
C THR A 40 -0.23 6.24 -5.69
N GLY A 41 -0.82 5.47 -6.61
CA GLY A 41 -1.41 4.17 -6.29
C GLY A 41 -0.46 3.05 -6.72
N GLY A 42 -0.30 2.01 -5.89
CA GLY A 42 0.52 0.86 -6.26
C GLY A 42 0.09 0.26 -7.59
N MET A 43 1.06 -0.05 -8.43
CA MET A 43 0.85 -0.50 -9.81
C MET A 43 0.33 -1.95 -9.85
N PRO A 44 -0.82 -2.23 -10.50
CA PRO A 44 -1.25 -3.59 -10.75
C PRO A 44 -0.49 -4.22 -11.93
N TYR A 45 -0.23 -5.53 -11.86
CA TYR A 45 0.34 -6.28 -12.98
C TYR A 45 -0.58 -6.31 -14.20
N GLY A 46 0.02 -6.19 -15.38
CA GLY A 46 -0.66 -6.21 -16.69
C GLY A 46 -1.15 -7.58 -17.17
N ASN A 47 -1.27 -8.57 -16.29
CA ASN A 47 -1.69 -9.92 -16.64
C ASN A 47 -3.14 -10.25 -16.28
N LYS A 48 -3.88 -9.33 -15.66
CA LYS A 48 -5.27 -9.56 -15.21
C LYS A 48 -6.02 -8.26 -14.95
N LYS A 49 -7.35 -8.39 -14.90
CA LYS A 49 -8.25 -7.32 -14.45
C LYS A 49 -8.08 -7.02 -12.96
N LEU A 50 -8.56 -5.86 -12.52
CA LEU A 50 -8.53 -5.47 -11.12
C LEU A 50 -9.58 -6.25 -10.30
N HIS A 51 -9.16 -6.79 -9.16
CA HIS A 51 -10.08 -7.32 -8.15
C HIS A 51 -10.36 -6.26 -7.06
N PHE A 52 -11.35 -6.52 -6.21
CA PHE A 52 -11.76 -5.59 -5.16
C PHE A 52 -10.60 -5.13 -4.24
N GLY A 53 -9.58 -5.98 -4.03
CA GLY A 53 -8.42 -5.63 -3.19
C GLY A 53 -7.57 -4.50 -3.76
N HIS A 54 -7.44 -4.38 -5.11
CA HIS A 54 -6.76 -3.25 -5.71
C HIS A 54 -7.57 -1.95 -5.50
N ILE A 55 -8.87 -2.01 -5.79
CA ILE A 55 -9.76 -0.85 -5.68
C ILE A 55 -9.91 -0.43 -4.22
N GLY A 56 -10.39 -1.35 -3.37
CA GLY A 56 -10.72 -1.05 -1.97
C GLY A 56 -9.52 -1.03 -1.04
N GLY A 57 -8.37 -1.60 -1.43
CA GLY A 57 -7.15 -1.60 -0.63
C GLY A 57 -6.19 -0.45 -0.94
N VAL A 58 -6.23 0.09 -2.17
CA VAL A 58 -5.29 1.11 -2.64
C VAL A 58 -6.01 2.31 -3.26
N PHE A 59 -6.69 2.12 -4.41
CA PHE A 59 -7.12 3.23 -5.26
C PHE A 59 -8.19 4.13 -4.63
N VAL A 60 -9.15 3.58 -3.89
CA VAL A 60 -10.17 4.39 -3.20
C VAL A 60 -9.54 5.30 -2.15
N PHE A 61 -8.56 4.81 -1.40
CA PHE A 61 -7.86 5.60 -0.40
C PHE A 61 -6.99 6.70 -1.02
N ALA A 62 -6.26 6.37 -2.08
CA ALA A 62 -5.44 7.31 -2.83
C ALA A 62 -6.30 8.42 -3.46
N ASP A 63 -7.43 8.06 -4.07
CA ASP A 63 -8.35 9.00 -4.70
C ASP A 63 -9.00 9.96 -3.71
N VAL A 64 -9.48 9.44 -2.58
CA VAL A 64 -10.08 10.28 -1.53
C VAL A 64 -9.04 11.26 -0.98
N TYR A 65 -7.80 10.81 -0.82
CA TYR A 65 -6.72 11.70 -0.35
C TYR A 65 -6.31 12.73 -1.41
N ALA A 66 -6.28 12.35 -2.69
CA ALA A 66 -6.02 13.27 -3.79
C ALA A 66 -7.08 14.37 -3.87
N ARG A 67 -8.37 14.01 -3.80
CA ARG A 67 -9.49 14.98 -3.79
C ARG A 67 -9.41 15.90 -2.57
N PHE A 68 -9.12 15.34 -1.39
CA PHE A 68 -8.95 16.12 -0.17
C PHE A 68 -7.82 17.15 -0.28
N LEU A 69 -6.69 16.78 -0.90
CA LEU A 69 -5.58 17.72 -1.09
C LEU A 69 -5.88 18.76 -2.18
N ARG A 70 -6.58 18.39 -3.27
CA ARG A 70 -7.01 19.34 -4.31
C ARG A 70 -7.88 20.45 -3.75
N ASP A 71 -8.81 20.11 -2.84
CA ASP A 71 -9.64 21.12 -2.15
C ASP A 71 -8.82 22.14 -1.34
N ARG A 72 -7.62 21.77 -0.89
CA ARG A 72 -6.77 22.60 -0.03
C ARG A 72 -5.67 23.33 -0.76
N LEU A 73 -5.11 22.71 -1.77
CA LEU A 73 -3.89 23.16 -2.44
C LEU A 73 -4.18 23.75 -3.84
N GLY A 74 -5.36 23.46 -4.40
CA GLY A 74 -5.69 23.70 -5.81
C GLY A 74 -5.35 22.50 -6.68
N ASP A 75 -6.14 22.29 -7.74
CA ASP A 75 -6.02 21.14 -8.65
C ASP A 75 -4.65 21.10 -9.35
N GLU A 76 -4.10 22.26 -9.69
CA GLU A 76 -2.80 22.42 -10.36
C GLU A 76 -1.61 22.00 -9.50
N ASN A 77 -1.79 21.95 -8.19
CA ASN A 77 -0.76 21.62 -7.21
C ASN A 77 -0.80 20.15 -6.75
N VAL A 78 -1.74 19.36 -7.27
CA VAL A 78 -1.90 17.95 -6.85
C VAL A 78 -2.00 17.04 -8.08
N ILE A 79 -1.02 16.17 -8.25
CA ILE A 79 -0.98 15.20 -9.34
C ILE A 79 -1.17 13.80 -8.78
N PHE A 80 -2.18 13.09 -9.27
CA PHE A 80 -2.45 11.70 -8.88
C PHE A 80 -2.12 10.77 -10.05
N VAL A 81 -1.14 9.89 -9.87
CA VAL A 81 -0.65 8.97 -10.87
C VAL A 81 -0.67 7.52 -10.41
N SER A 82 -0.85 6.62 -11.33
CA SER A 82 -0.59 5.19 -11.24
C SER A 82 -0.46 4.63 -12.65
N GLY A 83 -0.26 3.33 -12.77
CA GLY A 83 -0.16 2.69 -14.07
C GLY A 83 -0.11 1.17 -13.97
N THR A 84 -0.21 0.54 -15.12
CA THR A 84 -0.03 -0.90 -15.27
C THR A 84 1.47 -1.22 -15.23
N ASP A 85 1.86 -2.14 -14.34
CA ASP A 85 3.14 -2.81 -14.39
C ASP A 85 3.11 -3.81 -15.55
N CYS A 86 3.91 -3.54 -16.59
CA CYS A 86 3.85 -4.27 -17.86
C CYS A 86 4.81 -5.44 -17.95
N TYR A 87 5.67 -5.64 -16.97
CA TYR A 87 6.79 -6.56 -17.06
C TYR A 87 6.75 -7.66 -16.00
N GLY A 88 7.68 -8.60 -16.09
CA GLY A 88 7.86 -9.66 -15.11
C GLY A 88 7.34 -11.04 -15.51
N SER A 89 7.87 -12.05 -14.83
CA SER A 89 7.57 -13.46 -15.09
C SER A 89 6.09 -13.85 -14.95
N PRO A 90 5.28 -13.25 -14.04
CA PRO A 90 3.85 -13.55 -13.98
C PRO A 90 3.09 -13.18 -15.25
N ILE A 91 3.51 -12.12 -15.94
CA ILE A 91 2.90 -11.66 -17.19
C ILE A 91 3.27 -12.60 -18.34
N ALA A 92 4.57 -12.89 -18.48
CA ALA A 92 5.06 -13.80 -19.50
C ALA A 92 4.42 -15.20 -19.38
N GLU A 93 4.27 -15.72 -18.15
CA GLU A 93 3.64 -17.01 -17.91
C GLU A 93 2.13 -16.98 -18.18
N SER A 94 1.43 -15.90 -17.81
CA SER A 94 0.00 -15.74 -18.11
C SER A 94 -0.24 -15.65 -19.62
N TYR A 95 0.59 -14.90 -20.34
CA TYR A 95 0.56 -14.83 -21.81
C TYR A 95 0.80 -16.19 -22.45
N ARG A 96 1.85 -16.91 -22.03
CA ARG A 96 2.16 -18.24 -22.53
C ARG A 96 0.98 -19.21 -22.37
N LYS A 97 0.33 -19.22 -21.20
CA LYS A 97 -0.87 -20.05 -20.95
C LYS A 97 -2.04 -19.64 -21.84
N LEU A 98 -2.27 -18.34 -22.00
CA LEU A 98 -3.34 -17.83 -22.85
C LEU A 98 -3.17 -18.27 -24.31
N VAL A 99 -1.94 -18.22 -24.83
CA VAL A 99 -1.60 -18.70 -26.18
C VAL A 99 -1.81 -20.21 -26.28
N ALA A 100 -1.29 -20.99 -25.31
CA ALA A 100 -1.33 -22.45 -25.35
C ALA A 100 -2.75 -23.03 -25.13
N GLU A 101 -3.51 -22.46 -24.20
CA GLU A 101 -4.79 -23.02 -23.75
C GLU A 101 -5.99 -22.43 -24.49
N GLN A 102 -5.92 -21.17 -24.91
CA GLN A 102 -7.03 -20.44 -25.53
C GLN A 102 -6.76 -19.97 -26.96
N GLY A 103 -5.54 -20.22 -27.48
CA GLY A 103 -5.18 -19.91 -28.86
C GLY A 103 -5.11 -18.40 -29.15
N PHE A 104 -4.72 -17.58 -28.17
CA PHE A 104 -4.55 -16.15 -28.36
C PHE A 104 -3.57 -15.86 -29.50
N LYS A 105 -3.91 -14.92 -30.38
CA LYS A 105 -3.14 -14.63 -31.60
C LYS A 105 -2.31 -13.34 -31.53
N GLY A 106 -2.53 -12.53 -30.50
CA GLY A 106 -1.78 -11.29 -30.28
C GLY A 106 -0.39 -11.56 -29.68
N THR A 107 0.41 -10.52 -29.66
CA THR A 107 1.71 -10.49 -28.98
C THR A 107 1.54 -10.33 -27.46
N ILE A 108 2.62 -10.47 -26.71
CA ILE A 108 2.62 -10.16 -25.27
C ILE A 108 2.28 -8.68 -25.02
N HIS A 109 2.69 -7.79 -25.92
CA HIS A 109 2.33 -6.36 -25.87
C HIS A 109 0.80 -6.18 -26.01
N ASP A 110 0.16 -6.84 -26.98
CA ASP A 110 -1.29 -6.79 -27.15
C ASP A 110 -2.04 -7.31 -25.91
N PHE A 111 -1.55 -8.41 -25.33
CA PHE A 111 -2.11 -8.98 -24.10
C PHE A 111 -2.06 -8.00 -22.92
N VAL A 112 -0.93 -7.32 -22.73
CA VAL A 112 -0.77 -6.33 -21.67
C VAL A 112 -1.63 -5.10 -21.96
N GLU A 113 -1.72 -4.66 -23.23
CA GLU A 113 -2.54 -3.51 -23.62
C GLU A 113 -4.03 -3.76 -23.37
N GLU A 114 -4.54 -4.95 -23.68
CA GLU A 114 -5.93 -5.33 -23.38
C GLU A 114 -6.23 -5.27 -21.87
N ASN A 115 -5.32 -5.80 -21.04
CA ASN A 115 -5.46 -5.73 -19.58
C ASN A 115 -5.36 -4.30 -19.06
N HIS A 116 -4.44 -3.48 -19.59
CA HIS A 116 -4.31 -2.07 -19.26
C HIS A 116 -5.61 -1.29 -19.51
N LYS A 117 -6.21 -1.47 -20.70
CA LYS A 117 -7.50 -0.87 -21.05
C LYS A 117 -8.62 -1.30 -20.08
N ALA A 118 -8.66 -2.59 -19.73
CA ALA A 118 -9.65 -3.11 -18.80
C ALA A 118 -9.44 -2.59 -17.37
N GLN A 119 -8.19 -2.45 -16.93
CA GLN A 119 -7.86 -1.87 -15.63
C GLN A 119 -8.26 -0.41 -15.57
N LYS A 120 -7.89 0.38 -16.59
CA LYS A 120 -8.27 1.80 -16.70
C LYS A 120 -9.78 1.97 -16.65
N LYS A 121 -10.52 1.19 -17.46
CA LYS A 121 -11.98 1.23 -17.43
C LYS A 121 -12.55 0.96 -16.04
N THR A 122 -12.03 -0.03 -15.33
CA THR A 122 -12.48 -0.32 -13.96
C THR A 122 -12.22 0.86 -13.02
N LEU A 123 -11.07 1.53 -13.13
CA LEU A 123 -10.76 2.72 -12.32
C LEU A 123 -11.72 3.88 -12.65
N ASP A 124 -12.02 4.11 -13.92
CA ASP A 124 -12.98 5.12 -14.35
C ASP A 124 -14.40 4.80 -13.83
N ASP A 125 -14.84 3.54 -13.91
CA ASP A 125 -16.14 3.08 -13.40
C ASP A 125 -16.27 3.27 -11.87
N TYR A 126 -15.16 3.21 -11.12
CA TYR A 126 -15.09 3.53 -9.69
C TYR A 126 -14.84 5.02 -9.39
N MET A 127 -14.85 5.88 -10.42
CA MET A 127 -14.63 7.33 -10.32
C MET A 127 -13.28 7.70 -9.69
N ILE A 128 -12.23 6.92 -9.94
CA ILE A 128 -10.88 7.22 -9.48
C ILE A 128 -10.30 8.36 -10.34
N SER A 129 -9.97 9.48 -9.72
CA SER A 129 -9.63 10.75 -10.38
C SER A 129 -8.14 10.89 -10.71
N LEU A 130 -7.54 9.85 -11.31
CA LEU A 130 -6.15 9.90 -11.78
C LEU A 130 -5.93 11.00 -12.83
N ASN A 131 -4.82 11.72 -12.73
CA ASN A 131 -4.35 12.58 -13.81
C ASN A 131 -3.84 11.75 -14.99
N ILE A 132 -3.20 10.60 -14.68
CA ILE A 132 -2.83 9.60 -15.67
C ILE A 132 -2.88 8.21 -15.05
N PHE A 133 -3.40 7.24 -15.80
CA PHE A 133 -3.15 5.83 -15.61
C PHE A 133 -2.21 5.37 -16.72
N GLY A 134 -0.90 5.39 -16.42
CA GLY A 134 0.15 5.07 -17.37
C GLY A 134 0.37 3.56 -17.53
N ALA A 135 1.44 3.20 -18.21
CA ALA A 135 1.88 1.81 -18.36
C ALA A 135 3.39 1.79 -18.55
N SER A 136 4.13 1.00 -17.78
CA SER A 136 5.59 0.99 -17.84
C SER A 136 6.13 0.51 -19.20
N GLY A 137 5.34 -0.27 -19.95
CA GLY A 137 5.73 -0.87 -21.23
C GLY A 137 4.88 -0.45 -22.45
N LEU A 138 3.99 0.55 -22.35
CA LEU A 138 3.09 0.93 -23.44
C LEU A 138 3.15 2.43 -23.77
N GLY A 139 3.21 2.74 -25.05
CA GLY A 139 3.04 4.09 -25.58
C GLY A 139 4.03 5.12 -25.03
N ARG A 140 3.57 6.38 -24.93
CA ARG A 140 4.42 7.51 -24.52
C ARG A 140 4.99 7.35 -23.11
N THR A 141 4.25 6.76 -22.20
CA THR A 141 4.72 6.52 -20.83
C THR A 141 5.90 5.56 -20.78
N ALA A 142 5.95 4.54 -21.63
CA ALA A 142 7.09 3.64 -21.76
C ALA A 142 8.35 4.34 -22.28
N GLU A 143 8.22 5.24 -23.26
CA GLU A 143 9.35 6.02 -23.77
C GLU A 143 9.98 6.90 -22.68
N ILE A 144 9.15 7.56 -21.88
CA ILE A 144 9.60 8.38 -20.75
C ILE A 144 10.22 7.46 -19.69
N HIS A 145 9.57 6.33 -19.39
CA HIS A 145 10.03 5.39 -18.38
C HIS A 145 11.39 4.76 -18.70
N ASN A 146 11.64 4.45 -19.96
CA ASN A 146 12.96 3.97 -20.41
C ASN A 146 14.07 5.02 -20.15
N LYS A 147 13.78 6.31 -20.40
CA LYS A 147 14.75 7.40 -20.16
C LYS A 147 14.99 7.63 -18.66
N VAL A 148 13.92 7.61 -17.86
CA VAL A 148 14.01 7.75 -16.40
C VAL A 148 14.78 6.59 -15.80
N SER A 149 14.54 5.37 -16.29
CA SER A 149 15.23 4.17 -15.82
C SER A 149 16.72 4.17 -16.16
N ASP A 150 17.08 4.59 -17.38
CA ASP A 150 18.49 4.77 -17.79
C ASP A 150 19.18 5.81 -16.89
N TRP A 151 18.55 6.99 -16.69
CA TRP A 151 19.07 8.02 -15.80
C TRP A 151 19.25 7.53 -14.37
N PHE A 152 18.26 6.84 -13.83
CA PHE A 152 18.23 6.36 -12.45
C PHE A 152 19.39 5.39 -12.18
N ILE A 153 19.53 4.37 -13.03
CA ILE A 153 20.58 3.36 -12.88
C ILE A 153 21.97 3.97 -13.09
N ARG A 154 22.16 4.82 -14.11
CA ARG A 154 23.46 5.49 -14.33
C ARG A 154 23.85 6.40 -13.18
N THR A 155 22.87 7.07 -12.55
CA THR A 155 23.12 7.90 -11.38
C THR A 155 23.59 7.08 -10.18
N LEU A 156 22.91 5.97 -9.88
CA LEU A 156 23.32 5.07 -8.79
C LEU A 156 24.71 4.44 -9.06
N TYR A 157 24.99 4.09 -10.32
CA TYR A 157 26.30 3.57 -10.71
C TYR A 157 27.40 4.63 -10.55
N LYS A 158 27.19 5.83 -11.07
CA LYS A 158 28.12 6.96 -10.94
C LYS A 158 28.42 7.26 -9.47
N ASN A 159 27.43 7.17 -8.60
CA ASN A 159 27.56 7.42 -7.17
C ASN A 159 28.19 6.24 -6.41
N GLY A 160 28.53 5.13 -7.06
CA GLY A 160 29.24 4.00 -6.47
C GLY A 160 28.39 3.04 -5.66
N HIS A 161 27.07 3.03 -5.88
CA HIS A 161 26.13 2.19 -5.13
C HIS A 161 25.80 0.85 -5.80
N LEU A 162 26.32 0.58 -7.00
CA LEU A 162 26.06 -0.64 -7.73
C LEU A 162 27.28 -1.55 -7.79
N HIS A 163 27.04 -2.86 -7.59
CA HIS A 163 28.04 -3.91 -7.68
C HIS A 163 27.58 -5.04 -8.58
N ARG A 164 28.50 -5.62 -9.35
CA ARG A 164 28.25 -6.86 -10.08
C ARG A 164 28.37 -8.04 -9.14
N ILE A 165 27.36 -8.90 -9.12
CA ILE A 165 27.36 -10.13 -8.34
C ILE A 165 27.00 -11.28 -9.25
N SER A 166 27.85 -12.34 -9.23
CA SER A 166 27.59 -13.60 -9.90
C SER A 166 26.72 -14.48 -9.00
N THR A 167 25.62 -14.97 -9.53
CA THR A 167 24.69 -15.87 -8.86
C THR A 167 24.33 -17.03 -9.79
N LYS A 168 23.83 -18.14 -9.22
CA LYS A 168 23.34 -19.26 -10.00
C LYS A 168 21.87 -19.08 -10.37
N GLN A 169 21.53 -19.35 -11.63
CA GLN A 169 20.15 -19.31 -12.11
C GLN A 169 19.87 -20.54 -12.99
N PHE A 170 18.64 -21.02 -12.95
CA PHE A 170 18.20 -22.09 -13.83
C PHE A 170 18.24 -21.67 -15.29
N TYR A 171 18.75 -22.56 -16.14
CA TYR A 171 18.84 -22.39 -17.59
C TYR A 171 18.24 -23.60 -18.29
N ASP A 172 17.35 -23.37 -19.22
CA ASP A 172 16.76 -24.40 -20.07
C ASP A 172 17.57 -24.49 -21.37
N GLU A 173 18.35 -25.57 -21.52
CA GLU A 173 19.20 -25.75 -22.68
C GLU A 173 18.42 -25.91 -23.99
N LYS A 174 17.21 -26.50 -23.92
CA LYS A 174 16.37 -26.73 -25.08
C LYS A 174 15.64 -25.46 -25.52
N ALA A 175 15.19 -24.64 -24.58
CA ALA A 175 14.62 -23.32 -24.83
C ALA A 175 15.71 -22.27 -25.14
N GLY A 176 16.97 -22.51 -24.73
CA GLY A 176 18.08 -21.60 -24.92
C GLY A 176 18.03 -20.35 -24.06
N CYS A 177 17.33 -20.38 -22.92
CA CYS A 177 17.11 -19.19 -22.08
C CYS A 177 17.21 -19.47 -20.58
N PHE A 178 17.49 -18.42 -19.81
CA PHE A 178 17.39 -18.45 -18.37
C PHE A 178 15.92 -18.48 -17.92
N LEU A 179 15.65 -19.24 -16.86
CA LEU A 179 14.32 -19.42 -16.32
C LEU A 179 14.12 -18.51 -15.09
N ASN A 180 12.99 -17.83 -15.05
CA ASN A 180 12.57 -17.06 -13.91
C ASN A 180 11.79 -17.92 -12.91
N GLY A 181 11.60 -17.42 -11.68
CA GLY A 181 11.07 -18.16 -10.56
C GLY A 181 9.91 -19.11 -10.89
N ARG A 182 8.85 -18.63 -11.53
CA ARG A 182 7.65 -19.43 -11.88
C ARG A 182 7.79 -20.27 -13.15
N GLN A 183 8.88 -20.12 -13.90
CA GLN A 183 9.19 -20.96 -15.04
C GLN A 183 9.90 -22.27 -14.66
N VAL A 184 10.21 -22.43 -13.36
CA VAL A 184 10.71 -23.69 -12.81
C VAL A 184 9.71 -24.22 -11.80
N ILE A 185 9.33 -25.47 -11.95
CA ILE A 185 8.45 -26.16 -10.99
C ILE A 185 9.21 -27.37 -10.45
N GLY A 186 9.10 -27.57 -9.14
CA GLY A 186 9.69 -28.70 -8.47
C GLY A 186 8.96 -29.03 -7.18
N LYS A 187 9.63 -29.77 -6.30
CA LYS A 187 9.11 -30.11 -4.98
C LYS A 187 9.84 -29.26 -3.92
N CYS A 188 9.07 -28.74 -2.97
CA CYS A 188 9.61 -27.94 -1.87
C CYS A 188 10.66 -28.73 -1.08
N PRO A 189 11.87 -28.17 -0.81
CA PRO A 189 12.91 -28.85 -0.05
C PRO A 189 12.64 -28.89 1.45
N VAL A 190 11.62 -28.16 1.93
CA VAL A 190 11.26 -28.15 3.35
C VAL A 190 10.51 -29.42 3.69
N ASP A 191 11.05 -30.20 4.63
CA ASP A 191 10.46 -31.47 5.07
C ASP A 191 9.06 -31.30 5.64
N GLY A 192 8.17 -32.23 5.26
CA GLY A 192 6.78 -32.20 5.68
C GLY A 192 5.95 -31.12 5.01
N CYS A 193 6.52 -30.38 4.06
CA CYS A 193 5.76 -29.41 3.28
C CYS A 193 4.69 -30.11 2.44
N GLN A 194 3.44 -29.67 2.56
CA GLN A 194 2.29 -30.17 1.82
C GLN A 194 2.02 -29.34 0.54
N SER A 195 2.96 -28.50 0.12
CA SER A 195 2.82 -27.75 -1.12
C SER A 195 2.81 -28.68 -2.33
N GLU A 196 1.83 -28.54 -3.18
CA GLU A 196 1.74 -29.25 -4.46
C GLU A 196 2.66 -28.62 -5.52
N LYS A 197 3.06 -27.35 -5.33
CA LYS A 197 3.88 -26.60 -6.28
C LYS A 197 4.94 -25.80 -5.55
N ALA A 198 6.17 -26.07 -5.91
CA ALA A 198 7.33 -25.29 -5.51
C ALA A 198 7.98 -24.69 -6.77
N TYR A 199 8.42 -23.45 -6.68
CA TYR A 199 9.07 -22.70 -7.74
C TYR A 199 10.58 -22.60 -7.48
N ALA A 200 11.29 -21.80 -8.26
CA ALA A 200 12.74 -21.72 -8.12
C ALA A 200 13.22 -21.36 -6.70
N ASP A 201 12.52 -20.46 -6.03
CA ASP A 201 12.92 -19.82 -4.76
C ASP A 201 11.85 -19.83 -3.65
N GLU A 202 10.62 -20.23 -3.98
CA GLU A 202 9.51 -20.29 -3.02
C GLU A 202 8.50 -21.38 -3.37
N CYS A 203 7.70 -21.81 -2.40
CA CYS A 203 6.55 -22.68 -2.64
C CYS A 203 5.23 -21.97 -2.37
N ASP A 204 4.11 -22.57 -2.82
CA ASP A 204 2.75 -22.03 -2.62
C ASP A 204 2.37 -21.76 -1.16
N LEU A 205 3.06 -22.40 -0.22
CA LEU A 205 2.86 -22.18 1.23
C LEU A 205 3.81 -21.13 1.82
N GLY A 206 4.62 -20.47 0.96
CA GLY A 206 5.49 -19.36 1.35
C GLY A 206 6.82 -19.78 1.99
N HIS A 207 7.25 -21.04 1.86
CA HIS A 207 8.61 -21.42 2.23
C HIS A 207 9.58 -20.86 1.19
N GLN A 208 10.59 -20.14 1.63
CA GLN A 208 11.68 -19.64 0.80
C GLN A 208 12.92 -20.54 0.94
N TYR A 209 13.65 -20.72 -0.15
CA TYR A 209 14.85 -21.54 -0.23
C TYR A 209 15.71 -21.07 -1.41
N MET A 210 16.97 -21.51 -1.41
CA MET A 210 17.86 -21.23 -2.55
C MET A 210 17.44 -22.09 -3.76
N PRO A 211 17.53 -21.55 -4.98
CA PRO A 211 17.14 -22.27 -6.21
C PRO A 211 17.74 -23.66 -6.34
N GLU A 212 19.00 -23.83 -5.98
CA GLU A 212 19.70 -25.12 -6.01
C GLU A 212 19.13 -26.19 -5.06
N ASN A 213 18.34 -25.79 -4.07
CA ASN A 213 17.70 -26.71 -3.12
C ASN A 213 16.36 -27.25 -3.64
N LEU A 214 15.82 -26.72 -4.74
CA LEU A 214 14.56 -27.20 -5.30
C LEU A 214 14.70 -28.65 -5.75
N ILE A 215 13.80 -29.50 -5.27
CA ILE A 215 13.83 -30.94 -5.55
C ILE A 215 13.15 -31.23 -6.88
N ASN A 216 13.85 -31.96 -7.77
CA ASN A 216 13.38 -32.36 -9.10
C ASN A 216 12.86 -31.17 -9.93
N PRO A 217 13.69 -30.13 -10.16
CA PRO A 217 13.28 -28.98 -10.95
C PRO A 217 12.93 -29.36 -12.38
N LYS A 218 11.88 -28.77 -12.92
CA LYS A 218 11.46 -28.90 -14.31
C LYS A 218 11.12 -27.54 -14.90
N SER A 219 11.58 -27.32 -16.13
CA SER A 219 11.19 -26.15 -16.91
C SER A 219 9.72 -26.22 -17.28
N THR A 220 8.98 -25.14 -17.06
CA THR A 220 7.58 -25.04 -17.56
C THR A 220 7.52 -24.78 -19.07
N LEU A 221 8.64 -24.41 -19.69
CA LEU A 221 8.74 -24.15 -21.12
C LEU A 221 8.86 -25.44 -21.93
N THR A 222 9.73 -26.35 -21.50
CA THR A 222 10.07 -27.57 -22.26
C THR A 222 9.69 -28.85 -21.54
N GLY A 223 9.47 -28.82 -20.22
CA GLY A 223 9.30 -30.00 -19.37
C GLY A 223 10.60 -30.69 -19.00
N ASP A 224 11.73 -30.26 -19.54
CA ASP A 224 13.05 -30.85 -19.30
C ASP A 224 13.61 -30.37 -17.94
N THR A 225 14.61 -31.08 -17.42
CA THR A 225 15.32 -30.67 -16.20
C THR A 225 16.32 -29.57 -16.55
N PRO A 226 16.16 -28.35 -16.00
CA PRO A 226 17.07 -27.25 -16.26
C PRO A 226 18.41 -27.47 -15.56
N ILE A 227 19.47 -26.87 -16.09
CA ILE A 227 20.80 -26.82 -15.45
C ILE A 227 20.99 -25.51 -14.71
N MET A 228 21.95 -25.45 -13.78
CA MET A 228 22.36 -24.20 -13.13
C MET A 228 23.52 -23.58 -13.93
N LYS A 229 23.37 -22.29 -14.26
CA LYS A 229 24.45 -21.49 -14.88
C LYS A 229 24.70 -20.24 -14.04
N ASP A 230 25.94 -19.82 -14.01
CA ASP A 230 26.32 -18.55 -13.41
C ASP A 230 25.82 -17.40 -14.28
N VAL A 231 25.25 -16.38 -13.63
CA VAL A 231 24.78 -15.15 -14.25
C VAL A 231 25.30 -13.95 -13.46
N GLU A 232 25.75 -12.95 -14.15
CA GLU A 232 26.17 -11.69 -13.55
C GLU A 232 25.07 -10.65 -13.73
N ASN A 233 24.72 -9.98 -12.60
CA ASN A 233 23.74 -8.93 -12.58
C ASN A 233 24.23 -7.76 -11.71
N TRP A 234 23.64 -6.60 -11.94
CA TRP A 234 23.86 -5.42 -11.10
C TRP A 234 22.95 -5.45 -9.88
N TYR A 235 23.54 -5.20 -8.73
CA TYR A 235 22.87 -5.12 -7.44
C TYR A 235 23.17 -3.79 -6.78
N PHE A 236 22.16 -3.20 -6.16
CA PHE A 236 22.31 -2.07 -5.28
C PHE A 236 22.76 -2.55 -3.89
N ASP A 237 23.77 -1.92 -3.32
CA ASP A 237 24.31 -2.26 -2.00
C ASP A 237 23.38 -1.79 -0.88
N LEU A 238 22.24 -2.45 -0.76
CA LEU A 238 21.22 -2.14 0.25
C LEU A 238 21.73 -2.32 1.68
N PRO A 239 22.58 -3.32 2.02
CA PRO A 239 23.16 -3.47 3.36
C PRO A 239 23.92 -2.24 3.85
N ALA A 240 24.61 -1.51 2.97
CA ALA A 240 25.34 -0.28 3.33
C ALA A 240 24.42 0.81 3.90
N TYR A 241 23.12 0.77 3.61
CA TYR A 241 22.12 1.72 4.09
C TYR A 241 21.48 1.37 5.44
N ASN A 242 21.87 0.27 6.10
CA ASN A 242 21.25 -0.18 7.35
C ASN A 242 21.20 0.91 8.43
N LYS A 243 22.29 1.64 8.63
CA LYS A 243 22.37 2.74 9.62
C LYS A 243 21.41 3.88 9.25
N LEU A 244 21.44 4.34 8.00
CA LEU A 244 20.57 5.43 7.52
C LEU A 244 19.10 5.04 7.59
N LEU A 245 18.76 3.81 7.23
CA LEU A 245 17.39 3.30 7.34
C LEU A 245 16.92 3.19 8.80
N LYS A 246 17.80 2.83 9.75
CA LYS A 246 17.48 2.88 11.19
C LYS A 246 17.19 4.33 11.65
N GLU A 247 17.98 5.29 11.21
CA GLU A 247 17.75 6.72 11.48
C GLU A 247 16.44 7.20 10.83
N TYR A 248 16.17 6.81 9.59
CA TYR A 248 14.93 7.11 8.88
C TYR A 248 13.70 6.57 9.65
N VAL A 249 13.70 5.31 10.04
CA VAL A 249 12.61 4.71 10.82
C VAL A 249 12.42 5.43 12.16
N ALA A 250 13.50 5.76 12.86
CA ALA A 250 13.43 6.52 14.10
C ALA A 250 12.81 7.91 13.91
N LYS A 251 13.05 8.57 12.74
CA LYS A 251 12.43 9.83 12.36
C LYS A 251 10.93 9.67 12.08
N ILE A 252 10.58 8.74 11.18
CA ILE A 252 9.18 8.58 10.73
C ILE A 252 8.26 8.01 11.80
N SER A 253 8.75 7.18 12.73
CA SER A 253 7.96 6.61 13.83
C SER A 253 7.41 7.67 14.80
N ARG A 254 7.97 8.88 14.79
CA ARG A 254 7.50 10.03 15.61
C ARG A 254 6.47 10.89 14.87
N GLN A 255 6.28 10.66 13.57
CA GLN A 255 5.37 11.46 12.75
C GLN A 255 3.93 10.93 12.87
N LYS A 256 2.98 11.85 13.01
CA LYS A 256 1.55 11.51 13.15
C LYS A 256 0.91 11.01 11.85
N ASN A 257 1.50 11.35 10.72
CA ASN A 257 1.08 10.95 9.36
C ASN A 257 1.82 9.72 8.85
N VAL A 258 2.42 8.93 9.72
CA VAL A 258 3.00 7.62 9.39
C VAL A 258 2.35 6.55 10.25
N ARG A 259 1.84 5.52 9.63
CA ARG A 259 1.23 4.38 10.33
C ARG A 259 2.29 3.52 11.01
N GLN A 260 1.99 3.03 12.20
CA GLN A 260 2.87 2.11 12.92
C GLN A 260 3.22 0.86 12.10
N LEU A 261 2.27 0.36 11.30
CA LEU A 261 2.49 -0.74 10.36
C LEU A 261 3.72 -0.53 9.48
N VAL A 262 3.91 0.70 8.94
CA VAL A 262 5.04 1.03 8.07
C VAL A 262 6.35 0.97 8.84
N SER A 263 6.47 1.73 9.94
CA SER A 263 7.71 1.79 10.71
C SER A 263 8.09 0.45 11.35
N SER A 264 7.11 -0.33 11.86
CA SER A 264 7.37 -1.65 12.44
C SER A 264 7.83 -2.66 11.38
N THR A 265 7.19 -2.68 10.20
CA THR A 265 7.58 -3.60 9.13
C THR A 265 8.97 -3.28 8.58
N ILE A 266 9.30 -1.99 8.37
CA ILE A 266 10.66 -1.62 7.96
C ILE A 266 11.67 -2.08 9.01
N SER A 267 11.39 -1.85 10.30
CA SER A 267 12.29 -2.26 11.39
C SER A 267 12.60 -3.76 11.41
N GLU A 268 11.66 -4.61 10.98
CA GLU A 268 11.89 -6.06 10.90
C GLU A 268 13.01 -6.43 9.92
N PHE A 269 13.16 -5.67 8.83
CA PHE A 269 14.22 -5.91 7.82
C PHE A 269 15.58 -5.31 8.23
N LEU A 270 15.60 -4.42 9.23
CA LEU A 270 16.83 -3.79 9.73
C LEU A 270 17.45 -4.54 10.91
N ALA A 271 16.91 -5.70 11.24
CA ALA A 271 17.45 -6.56 12.29
C ALA A 271 18.86 -7.08 11.90
N ASP A 272 19.65 -7.34 12.91
CA ASP A 272 20.95 -7.97 12.70
C ASP A 272 20.78 -9.37 12.08
N PRO A 273 21.77 -9.89 11.33
CA PRO A 273 21.69 -11.20 10.72
C PRO A 273 21.51 -12.31 11.76
N VAL A 274 20.45 -13.10 11.64
CA VAL A 274 20.12 -14.18 12.58
C VAL A 274 19.74 -15.46 11.85
N VAL A 275 20.07 -16.58 12.48
CA VAL A 275 19.66 -17.92 12.06
C VAL A 275 18.87 -18.57 13.19
N HIS A 276 17.70 -19.09 12.88
CA HIS A 276 16.83 -19.81 13.81
C HIS A 276 16.92 -21.31 13.54
N ILE A 277 17.29 -22.08 14.57
CA ILE A 277 17.44 -23.52 14.51
C ILE A 277 16.47 -24.15 15.53
N LYS A 278 15.76 -25.22 15.14
CA LYS A 278 14.85 -25.90 16.06
C LYS A 278 15.60 -26.52 17.25
N ASN A 279 14.99 -26.45 18.43
CA ASN A 279 15.61 -26.99 19.67
C ASN A 279 15.93 -28.49 19.58
N GLU A 280 15.21 -29.26 18.76
CA GLU A 280 15.50 -30.69 18.50
C GLU A 280 16.85 -30.92 17.80
N LEU A 281 17.44 -29.90 17.17
CA LEU A 281 18.75 -29.94 16.49
C LEU A 281 19.89 -29.36 17.34
N LEU A 282 19.66 -29.09 18.62
CA LEU A 282 20.66 -28.46 19.49
C LEU A 282 21.95 -29.31 19.62
N ASP A 283 21.84 -30.64 19.72
CA ASP A 283 22.99 -31.52 19.77
C ASP A 283 23.80 -31.51 18.48
N SER A 284 23.11 -31.48 17.33
CA SER A 284 23.75 -31.37 16.02
C SER A 284 24.47 -30.02 15.86
N TYR A 285 23.84 -28.93 16.32
CA TYR A 285 24.46 -27.60 16.35
C TYR A 285 25.69 -27.59 17.26
N ASN A 286 25.62 -28.16 18.46
CA ASN A 286 26.75 -28.22 19.41
C ASN A 286 27.95 -28.96 18.82
N ALA A 287 27.73 -29.92 17.93
CA ALA A 287 28.81 -30.68 17.26
C ALA A 287 29.58 -29.83 16.23
N VAL A 288 28.99 -28.75 15.72
CA VAL A 288 29.59 -27.92 14.66
C VAL A 288 29.79 -26.45 15.07
N LYS A 289 29.30 -26.01 16.22
CA LYS A 289 29.32 -24.61 16.66
C LYS A 289 30.71 -23.96 16.62
N ASP A 290 31.76 -24.70 16.92
CA ASP A 290 33.14 -24.21 16.94
C ASP A 290 33.72 -24.02 15.50
N GLN A 291 33.03 -24.49 14.47
CA GLN A 291 33.35 -24.26 13.07
C GLN A 291 32.65 -23.01 12.49
N LEU A 292 31.61 -22.51 13.21
CA LEU A 292 30.85 -21.36 12.79
C LEU A 292 31.61 -20.05 13.07
N PRO A 293 31.42 -18.98 12.32
CA PRO A 293 31.90 -17.64 12.67
C PRO A 293 31.42 -17.22 14.07
N GLU A 294 32.09 -16.19 14.65
CA GLU A 294 31.70 -15.65 15.96
C GLU A 294 30.22 -15.25 15.96
N HIS A 295 29.46 -15.71 16.92
CA HIS A 295 28.03 -15.44 17.02
C HIS A 295 27.54 -15.47 18.46
N GLU A 296 26.44 -14.76 18.71
CA GLU A 296 25.72 -14.79 19.98
C GLU A 296 24.66 -15.90 19.96
N PHE A 297 24.70 -16.79 20.94
CA PHE A 297 23.68 -17.83 21.12
C PHE A 297 22.55 -17.32 22.02
N ILE A 298 21.31 -17.34 21.50
CA ILE A 298 20.13 -16.83 22.20
C ILE A 298 19.08 -17.94 22.29
N GLU A 299 18.82 -18.38 23.52
CA GLU A 299 17.77 -19.36 23.82
C GLU A 299 16.57 -18.69 24.49
N GLU A 300 15.39 -18.89 23.93
CA GLU A 300 14.13 -18.42 24.50
C GLU A 300 13.29 -19.63 24.99
N LYS A 301 13.18 -19.81 26.31
CA LYS A 301 12.50 -20.96 26.96
C LYS A 301 11.08 -21.28 26.46
N LYS A 302 10.41 -20.35 25.78
CA LYS A 302 9.04 -20.53 25.29
C LYS A 302 8.96 -20.75 23.77
N LYS A 303 10.08 -20.67 23.06
CA LYS A 303 10.12 -20.84 21.61
C LYS A 303 10.59 -22.26 21.22
N PRO A 304 10.08 -22.81 20.11
CA PRO A 304 10.49 -24.12 19.62
C PRO A 304 11.87 -24.11 18.94
N SER A 305 12.54 -22.96 18.88
CA SER A 305 13.83 -22.75 18.24
C SER A 305 14.70 -21.81 19.06
N PHE A 306 16.00 -22.04 19.04
CA PHE A 306 17.01 -21.09 19.47
C PHE A 306 17.50 -20.25 18.28
N THR A 307 18.18 -19.15 18.57
CA THR A 307 18.68 -18.20 17.56
C THR A 307 20.18 -18.03 17.72
N ILE A 308 20.91 -18.01 16.61
CA ILE A 308 22.29 -17.55 16.56
C ILE A 308 22.34 -16.25 15.78
N LYS A 309 23.01 -15.23 16.35
CA LYS A 309 23.05 -13.88 15.84
C LYS A 309 24.47 -13.52 15.44
N PHE A 310 24.63 -12.95 14.28
CA PHE A 310 25.90 -12.51 13.69
C PHE A 310 25.99 -11.00 13.65
N LYS A 311 27.20 -10.47 13.55
CA LYS A 311 27.45 -9.03 13.36
C LYS A 311 27.28 -8.63 11.90
N GLU A 312 27.76 -9.50 10.99
CA GLU A 312 27.81 -9.25 9.56
C GLU A 312 27.05 -10.32 8.76
N LEU A 313 26.53 -9.93 7.61
CA LEU A 313 25.80 -10.81 6.70
C LEU A 313 26.69 -11.96 6.17
N ASP A 314 27.95 -11.67 5.87
CA ASP A 314 28.90 -12.66 5.37
C ASP A 314 29.21 -13.75 6.40
N GLU A 315 29.22 -13.40 7.69
CA GLU A 315 29.36 -14.38 8.77
C GLU A 315 28.14 -15.31 8.82
N MET A 316 26.94 -14.75 8.71
CA MET A 316 25.71 -15.53 8.63
C MET A 316 25.71 -16.46 7.41
N ASN A 317 26.12 -15.98 6.25
CA ASN A 317 26.17 -16.78 5.00
C ASN A 317 27.14 -17.97 5.17
N LYS A 318 28.35 -17.74 5.67
CA LYS A 318 29.32 -18.81 5.97
C LYS A 318 28.76 -19.83 6.99
N ALA A 319 28.07 -19.35 8.02
CA ALA A 319 27.44 -20.21 8.99
C ALA A 319 26.35 -21.08 8.36
N THR A 320 25.52 -20.51 7.48
CA THR A 320 24.44 -21.26 6.81
C THR A 320 25.00 -22.32 5.85
N GLU A 321 26.13 -22.08 5.20
CA GLU A 321 26.83 -23.09 4.39
C GLU A 321 27.31 -24.27 5.26
N ILE A 322 27.94 -23.99 6.40
CA ILE A 322 28.41 -25.02 7.33
C ILE A 322 27.24 -25.83 7.91
N LEU A 323 26.16 -25.14 8.33
CA LEU A 323 24.96 -25.80 8.84
C LEU A 323 24.33 -26.71 7.77
N SER A 324 24.20 -26.24 6.54
CA SER A 324 23.67 -27.01 5.41
C SER A 324 24.54 -28.23 5.10
N ALA A 325 25.87 -28.08 5.06
CA ALA A 325 26.82 -29.18 4.83
C ALA A 325 26.73 -30.29 5.88
N ASN A 326 26.28 -29.94 7.10
CA ASN A 326 26.08 -30.89 8.22
C ASN A 326 24.61 -31.33 8.38
N GLY A 327 23.72 -31.04 7.42
CA GLY A 327 22.32 -31.45 7.45
C GLY A 327 21.47 -30.77 8.53
N ILE A 328 21.95 -29.66 9.10
CA ILE A 328 21.25 -28.90 10.14
C ILE A 328 20.29 -27.92 9.46
N ARG A 329 18.99 -28.10 9.69
CA ARG A 329 17.96 -27.23 9.14
C ARG A 329 17.82 -25.95 9.94
N TYR A 330 17.63 -24.86 9.23
CA TYR A 330 17.50 -23.53 9.81
C TYR A 330 16.52 -22.66 9.03
N ARG A 331 16.19 -21.52 9.60
CA ARG A 331 15.57 -20.38 8.91
C ARG A 331 16.38 -19.13 9.22
N THR A 332 16.59 -18.29 8.22
CA THR A 332 17.19 -16.98 8.41
C THR A 332 16.15 -15.97 8.85
N GLY A 333 16.55 -14.98 9.66
CA GLY A 333 15.74 -13.81 9.94
C GLY A 333 15.67 -12.87 8.73
N LYS A 334 14.79 -11.88 8.83
CA LYS A 334 14.74 -10.79 7.86
C LYS A 334 15.96 -9.88 8.10
N THR A 335 16.81 -9.75 7.09
CA THR A 335 17.95 -8.84 7.11
C THR A 335 18.14 -8.22 5.72
N LEU A 336 18.88 -7.12 5.63
CA LEU A 336 19.17 -6.51 4.34
C LEU A 336 20.16 -7.36 3.56
N VAL A 337 19.82 -7.58 2.30
CA VAL A 337 20.68 -8.25 1.31
C VAL A 337 20.85 -7.33 0.11
N PRO A 338 21.92 -7.48 -0.72
CA PRO A 338 22.04 -6.72 -1.96
C PRO A 338 20.77 -6.81 -2.79
N PHE A 339 20.27 -5.66 -3.26
CA PHE A 339 19.01 -5.57 -3.99
C PHE A 339 19.25 -5.67 -5.48
N ARG A 340 18.75 -6.74 -6.10
CA ARG A 340 18.95 -7.01 -7.52
C ARG A 340 18.26 -5.95 -8.38
N LEU A 341 18.98 -5.37 -9.35
CA LEU A 341 18.45 -4.38 -10.28
C LEU A 341 18.26 -4.92 -11.71
N THR A 342 19.10 -5.87 -12.15
CA THR A 342 19.04 -6.37 -13.52
C THR A 342 18.76 -7.87 -13.58
N GLY A 343 18.38 -8.32 -14.75
CA GLY A 343 18.13 -9.73 -15.05
C GLY A 343 18.32 -10.02 -16.54
N ASN A 344 18.34 -11.31 -16.85
CA ASN A 344 18.46 -11.83 -18.20
C ASN A 344 17.07 -12.27 -18.67
N ILE A 345 16.15 -11.31 -18.90
CA ILE A 345 14.79 -11.57 -19.34
C ILE A 345 14.54 -10.84 -20.67
N GLU A 346 13.75 -11.46 -21.55
CA GLU A 346 13.45 -10.88 -22.86
C GLU A 346 12.43 -9.74 -22.78
N TRP A 347 11.47 -9.84 -21.85
CA TRP A 347 10.39 -8.87 -21.68
C TRP A 347 10.62 -8.01 -20.43
N GLY A 348 11.22 -6.83 -20.63
CA GLY A 348 11.58 -5.90 -19.57
C GLY A 348 12.10 -4.58 -20.10
N VAL A 349 12.27 -3.59 -19.22
CA VAL A 349 12.92 -2.32 -19.55
C VAL A 349 14.40 -2.59 -19.85
N PRO A 350 14.96 -2.14 -21.00
CA PRO A 350 16.39 -2.28 -21.28
C PRO A 350 17.24 -1.60 -20.21
N ALA A 351 18.19 -2.32 -19.64
CA ALA A 351 19.16 -1.74 -18.71
C ALA A 351 20.26 -1.00 -19.49
N PRO A 352 20.80 0.11 -18.96
CA PRO A 352 21.97 0.74 -19.55
C PRO A 352 23.19 -0.19 -19.46
N VAL A 353 23.97 -0.27 -20.52
CA VAL A 353 25.30 -0.90 -20.48
C VAL A 353 26.23 0.02 -19.66
N LEU A 354 26.79 -0.51 -18.59
CA LEU A 354 27.63 0.24 -17.64
C LEU A 354 29.14 -0.05 -17.84
N GLU A 355 29.50 -1.32 -18.08
CA GLU A 355 30.90 -1.76 -18.17
C GLU A 355 31.19 -2.69 -19.37
N GLY A 356 30.47 -2.53 -20.48
CA GLY A 356 30.73 -3.34 -21.70
C GLY A 356 30.26 -4.78 -21.60
N GLU A 357 29.32 -5.07 -20.67
CA GLU A 357 28.64 -6.35 -20.54
C GLU A 357 27.60 -6.57 -21.65
N ASP A 358 27.11 -7.82 -21.77
CA ASP A 358 25.97 -8.13 -22.63
C ASP A 358 24.71 -7.32 -22.17
N PRO A 359 23.83 -6.99 -23.12
CA PRO A 359 22.59 -6.28 -22.80
C PRO A 359 21.76 -7.01 -21.74
N LEU A 360 21.46 -6.32 -20.64
CA LEU A 360 20.59 -6.80 -19.57
C LEU A 360 19.25 -6.07 -19.61
N THR A 361 18.27 -6.61 -18.92
CA THR A 361 17.01 -5.93 -18.65
C THR A 361 16.92 -5.54 -17.17
N ILE A 362 16.19 -4.48 -16.87
CA ILE A 362 15.90 -4.11 -15.49
C ILE A 362 14.88 -5.12 -14.95
N TRP A 363 15.12 -5.62 -13.74
CA TRP A 363 14.16 -6.47 -13.06
C TRP A 363 12.90 -5.69 -12.72
N VAL A 364 11.74 -6.32 -12.79
CA VAL A 364 10.44 -5.65 -12.68
C VAL A 364 10.23 -4.89 -11.37
N TRP A 365 10.70 -5.43 -10.24
CA TRP A 365 10.50 -4.79 -8.95
C TRP A 365 11.19 -3.44 -8.81
N PRO A 366 12.50 -3.28 -9.12
CA PRO A 366 13.13 -1.97 -9.05
C PRO A 366 12.46 -0.94 -9.97
N GLU A 367 12.18 -1.29 -11.24
CA GLU A 367 11.68 -0.30 -12.20
C GLU A 367 10.31 0.27 -11.81
N SER A 368 9.45 -0.55 -11.19
CA SER A 368 8.15 -0.12 -10.72
C SER A 368 8.22 0.90 -9.58
N LEU A 369 9.34 0.97 -8.83
CA LEU A 369 9.51 1.92 -7.73
C LEU A 369 9.71 3.36 -8.21
N TRP A 370 10.38 3.56 -9.35
CA TRP A 370 10.54 4.90 -9.94
C TRP A 370 9.60 5.19 -11.11
N ALA A 371 8.78 4.23 -11.55
CA ALA A 371 7.79 4.44 -12.59
C ALA A 371 6.83 5.62 -12.30
N PRO A 372 6.42 5.90 -11.06
CA PRO A 372 5.61 7.07 -10.74
C PRO A 372 6.26 8.42 -11.11
N ILE A 373 7.59 8.52 -11.14
CA ILE A 373 8.30 9.70 -11.64
C ILE A 373 8.03 9.87 -13.13
N SER A 374 8.11 8.77 -13.89
CA SER A 374 7.82 8.75 -15.33
C SER A 374 6.37 9.13 -15.63
N PHE A 375 5.45 8.62 -14.83
CA PHE A 375 4.02 8.95 -14.94
C PHE A 375 3.74 10.40 -14.56
N THR A 376 4.48 10.98 -13.61
CA THR A 376 4.38 12.41 -13.29
C THR A 376 4.80 13.26 -14.49
N GLN A 377 5.92 12.92 -15.15
CA GLN A 377 6.35 13.62 -16.38
C GLN A 377 5.30 13.50 -17.50
N ALA A 378 4.75 12.31 -17.71
CA ALA A 378 3.72 12.08 -18.70
C ALA A 378 2.41 12.84 -18.37
N ALA A 379 2.03 12.93 -17.11
CA ALA A 379 0.85 13.70 -16.68
C ALA A 379 1.03 15.20 -16.93
N LEU A 380 2.21 15.74 -16.63
CA LEU A 380 2.57 17.13 -16.91
C LEU A 380 2.53 17.41 -18.43
N GLU A 381 3.11 16.53 -19.24
CA GLU A 381 3.07 16.64 -20.70
C GLU A 381 1.62 16.65 -21.24
N GLN A 382 0.75 15.76 -20.76
CA GLN A 382 -0.67 15.74 -21.14
C GLN A 382 -1.43 17.01 -20.73
N GLN A 383 -1.00 17.67 -19.66
CA GLN A 383 -1.57 18.96 -19.22
C GLN A 383 -0.99 20.15 -19.97
N GLY A 384 -0.10 19.96 -20.95
CA GLY A 384 0.60 21.02 -21.67
C GLY A 384 1.64 21.76 -20.83
N ARG A 385 2.07 21.17 -19.71
CA ARG A 385 3.12 21.69 -18.81
C ARG A 385 4.49 21.14 -19.22
N ASN A 386 5.54 21.78 -18.73
CA ASN A 386 6.91 21.27 -18.93
C ASN A 386 7.10 19.96 -18.13
N PRO A 387 7.45 18.83 -18.76
CA PRO A 387 7.75 17.59 -18.05
C PRO A 387 8.81 17.74 -16.95
N ASP A 388 9.79 18.65 -17.10
CA ASP A 388 10.83 18.89 -16.11
C ASP A 388 10.32 19.48 -14.78
N GLU A 389 9.08 19.98 -14.74
CA GLU A 389 8.40 20.40 -13.51
C GLU A 389 8.18 19.22 -12.53
N TRP A 390 8.40 17.96 -12.96
CA TRP A 390 8.36 16.84 -12.06
C TRP A 390 9.27 17.03 -10.83
N LYS A 391 10.38 17.77 -10.98
CA LYS A 391 11.32 18.09 -9.90
C LYS A 391 10.70 18.98 -8.84
N ASP A 392 9.77 19.87 -9.20
CA ASP A 392 9.06 20.73 -8.25
C ASP A 392 8.17 19.93 -7.29
N PHE A 393 7.87 18.69 -7.63
CA PHE A 393 7.05 17.77 -6.82
C PHE A 393 7.91 16.71 -6.11
N TRP A 394 8.92 16.16 -6.77
CA TRP A 394 9.73 15.07 -6.22
C TRP A 394 11.01 15.53 -5.55
N CYS A 395 11.51 16.73 -5.89
CA CYS A 395 12.79 17.25 -5.40
C CYS A 395 12.64 18.52 -4.57
N SER A 396 11.43 18.92 -4.18
CA SER A 396 11.20 20.13 -3.39
C SER A 396 10.71 19.81 -1.97
N LYS A 397 11.24 20.55 -0.99
CA LYS A 397 10.76 20.48 0.41
C LYS A 397 9.36 21.09 0.60
N ASP A 398 8.89 21.87 -0.36
CA ASP A 398 7.53 22.42 -0.40
C ASP A 398 6.50 21.41 -0.91
N ALA A 399 6.94 20.23 -1.35
CA ALA A 399 6.09 19.17 -1.89
C ALA A 399 6.21 17.87 -1.07
N ASN A 400 5.15 17.07 -1.09
CA ASN A 400 5.17 15.71 -0.55
C ASN A 400 4.69 14.70 -1.59
N VAL A 401 5.36 13.56 -1.63
CA VAL A 401 4.92 12.39 -2.39
C VAL A 401 4.27 11.41 -1.42
N TYR A 402 3.02 11.06 -1.67
CA TYR A 402 2.24 10.11 -0.87
C TYR A 402 2.00 8.83 -1.67
N GLN A 403 2.54 7.72 -1.19
CA GLN A 403 2.45 6.44 -1.88
C GLN A 403 1.47 5.51 -1.17
N PHE A 404 0.36 5.17 -1.85
CA PHE A 404 -0.65 4.25 -1.36
C PHE A 404 -0.37 2.83 -1.88
N ILE A 405 -0.09 1.91 -0.96
CA ILE A 405 0.35 0.54 -1.26
C ILE A 405 -0.32 -0.50 -0.36
N GLY A 406 -0.24 -1.77 -0.74
CA GLY A 406 -0.51 -2.90 0.15
C GLY A 406 0.64 -3.12 1.13
N ALA A 407 0.34 -3.64 2.31
CA ALA A 407 1.34 -3.89 3.36
C ALA A 407 2.45 -4.87 2.95
N ASP A 408 2.17 -5.77 2.02
CA ASP A 408 3.12 -6.71 1.43
C ASP A 408 4.20 -6.04 0.57
N ASN A 409 4.00 -4.78 0.17
CA ASN A 409 4.96 -4.01 -0.62
C ASN A 409 5.86 -3.09 0.22
N ILE A 410 5.71 -3.05 1.56
CA ILE A 410 6.48 -2.14 2.41
C ILE A 410 8.00 -2.36 2.29
N TYR A 411 8.47 -3.59 2.08
CA TYR A 411 9.89 -3.84 1.86
C TYR A 411 10.42 -3.08 0.64
N PHE A 412 9.72 -3.15 -0.47
CA PHE A 412 10.15 -2.51 -1.72
C PHE A 412 10.11 -0.97 -1.60
N TYR A 413 8.97 -0.43 -1.17
CA TYR A 413 8.76 1.02 -1.07
C TYR A 413 9.41 1.66 0.16
N GLY A 414 9.42 0.97 1.31
CA GLY A 414 9.91 1.52 2.58
C GLY A 414 11.38 1.26 2.87
N VAL A 415 11.99 0.30 2.20
CA VAL A 415 13.40 -0.08 2.41
C VAL A 415 14.20 0.16 1.13
N ALA A 416 13.92 -0.57 0.05
CA ALA A 416 14.71 -0.52 -1.17
C ALA A 416 14.61 0.84 -1.88
N GLU A 417 13.40 1.36 -2.11
CA GLU A 417 13.18 2.66 -2.76
C GLU A 417 13.81 3.80 -1.94
N MET A 418 13.57 3.81 -0.61
CA MET A 418 14.12 4.86 0.25
C MET A 418 15.65 4.89 0.19
N ALA A 419 16.30 3.73 0.25
CA ALA A 419 17.75 3.63 0.12
C ALA A 419 18.24 4.08 -1.25
N MET A 420 17.60 3.65 -2.34
CA MET A 420 17.95 4.05 -3.69
C MET A 420 17.75 5.56 -3.91
N PHE A 421 16.67 6.16 -3.38
CA PHE A 421 16.44 7.60 -3.47
C PHE A 421 17.51 8.40 -2.71
N MET A 422 17.92 7.94 -1.52
CA MET A 422 19.07 8.52 -0.83
C MET A 422 20.36 8.42 -1.66
N GLY A 423 20.53 7.31 -2.38
CA GLY A 423 21.71 7.04 -3.23
C GLY A 423 21.77 7.85 -4.52
N LEU A 424 20.67 8.50 -4.95
CA LEU A 424 20.69 9.40 -6.11
C LEU A 424 21.49 10.69 -5.85
N LYS A 425 21.62 11.08 -4.59
CA LYS A 425 22.39 12.27 -4.22
C LYS A 425 23.89 12.02 -4.36
N GLU A 426 24.61 12.94 -4.99
CA GLU A 426 26.07 12.89 -5.05
C GLU A 426 26.67 13.23 -3.68
N GLY A 427 27.68 12.45 -3.24
CA GLY A 427 28.36 12.61 -1.97
C GLY A 427 27.68 11.92 -0.80
N GLU A 428 27.69 12.52 0.39
CA GLU A 428 27.17 11.87 1.61
C GLU A 428 25.64 11.70 1.56
N ASN A 429 25.17 10.49 1.77
CA ASN A 429 23.76 10.16 1.80
C ASN A 429 23.10 10.66 3.09
N THR A 430 21.83 11.05 3.01
CA THR A 430 21.08 11.63 4.13
C THR A 430 19.60 11.21 4.11
N ILE A 431 19.01 11.12 5.29
CA ILE A 431 17.56 10.93 5.48
C ILE A 431 16.76 12.24 5.35
N ASP A 432 17.44 13.36 5.13
CA ASP A 432 16.83 14.69 4.93
C ASP A 432 17.48 15.38 3.73
N PRO A 433 17.15 14.94 2.51
CA PRO A 433 17.76 15.50 1.30
C PRO A 433 17.52 17.02 1.21
N PRO A 434 18.52 17.81 0.76
CA PRO A 434 18.36 19.24 0.57
C PRO A 434 17.34 19.56 -0.54
N GLU A 435 16.97 20.84 -0.63
CA GLU A 435 16.14 21.33 -1.75
C GLU A 435 16.83 21.07 -3.09
N GLY A 436 16.08 20.62 -4.08
CA GLY A 436 16.57 20.26 -5.40
C GLY A 436 16.98 18.78 -5.55
N GLU A 437 17.13 18.05 -4.43
CA GLU A 437 17.43 16.62 -4.43
C GLU A 437 16.15 15.79 -4.21
N MET A 438 16.19 14.50 -4.60
CA MET A 438 15.06 13.58 -4.46
C MET A 438 14.60 13.51 -3.00
N GLN A 439 13.35 13.88 -2.74
CA GLN A 439 12.76 13.79 -1.41
C GLN A 439 12.21 12.39 -1.14
N LEU A 440 12.18 11.97 0.14
CA LEU A 440 11.69 10.65 0.51
C LEU A 440 10.17 10.65 0.62
N PRO A 441 9.47 9.72 -0.06
CA PRO A 441 8.02 9.61 -0.02
C PRO A 441 7.46 9.26 1.37
N ILE A 442 6.19 9.60 1.57
CA ILE A 442 5.39 9.22 2.74
C ILE A 442 4.54 8.02 2.36
N LEU A 443 4.74 6.88 3.04
CA LEU A 443 4.00 5.67 2.74
C LEU A 443 2.68 5.59 3.49
N CYS A 444 1.62 5.32 2.75
CA CYS A 444 0.30 4.95 3.27
C CYS A 444 0.00 3.49 2.92
N ALA A 445 0.51 2.57 3.74
CA ALA A 445 0.27 1.15 3.53
C ALA A 445 -1.03 0.68 4.19
N ASN A 446 -1.84 -0.08 3.47
CA ASN A 446 -3.04 -0.73 3.97
C ASN A 446 -2.81 -2.23 4.17
N ASN A 447 -3.37 -2.78 5.25
CA ASN A 447 -3.51 -4.22 5.42
C ASN A 447 -4.44 -4.83 4.37
N HIS A 448 -4.42 -6.15 4.24
CA HIS A 448 -5.21 -6.85 3.22
C HIS A 448 -6.71 -6.80 3.48
N ILE A 449 -7.47 -6.66 2.40
CA ILE A 449 -8.88 -7.02 2.41
C ILE A 449 -8.97 -8.53 2.17
N LEU A 450 -9.53 -9.23 3.15
CA LEU A 450 -9.80 -10.66 3.03
C LEU A 450 -11.14 -10.87 2.31
N PHE A 451 -11.27 -11.97 1.59
CA PHE A 451 -12.55 -12.39 1.02
C PHE A 451 -13.09 -13.58 1.80
N LEU A 452 -14.23 -13.41 2.44
CA LEU A 452 -14.85 -14.44 3.31
C LEU A 452 -13.82 -15.03 4.31
N ASP A 453 -13.13 -14.13 5.03
CA ASP A 453 -12.09 -14.43 6.04
C ASP A 453 -10.81 -15.08 5.51
N LYS A 454 -10.64 -15.19 4.19
CA LYS A 454 -9.43 -15.75 3.57
C LYS A 454 -8.73 -14.71 2.70
N LYS A 455 -7.41 -14.83 2.59
CA LYS A 455 -6.65 -14.02 1.61
C LYS A 455 -7.19 -14.33 0.23
N ALA A 456 -7.55 -13.29 -0.52
CA ALA A 456 -8.02 -13.44 -1.89
C ALA A 456 -6.94 -14.10 -2.75
N SER A 457 -7.24 -15.30 -3.26
CA SER A 457 -6.35 -16.06 -4.14
C SER A 457 -7.08 -16.46 -5.39
N SER A 458 -6.46 -16.24 -6.55
CA SER A 458 -7.01 -16.70 -7.83
C SER A 458 -7.03 -18.23 -7.99
N SER A 459 -6.29 -18.95 -7.14
CA SER A 459 -6.22 -20.41 -7.11
C SER A 459 -7.12 -21.07 -6.04
N GLY A 460 -7.81 -20.27 -5.21
CA GLY A 460 -8.70 -20.78 -4.16
C GLY A 460 -10.00 -21.40 -4.72
N ALA A 461 -10.64 -22.29 -3.94
CA ALA A 461 -11.92 -22.93 -4.29
C ALA A 461 -13.06 -21.91 -4.51
N ILE A 462 -13.02 -20.79 -3.79
CA ILE A 462 -13.96 -19.66 -3.99
C ILE A 462 -13.14 -18.50 -4.60
N LYS A 463 -13.43 -18.19 -5.87
CA LYS A 463 -12.79 -17.08 -6.55
C LYS A 463 -13.36 -15.76 -6.04
N PRO A 464 -12.51 -14.80 -5.65
CA PRO A 464 -12.97 -13.46 -5.29
C PRO A 464 -13.55 -12.76 -6.53
N PRO A 465 -14.60 -11.93 -6.37
CA PRO A 465 -15.17 -11.17 -7.48
C PRO A 465 -14.12 -10.18 -8.04
N MET A 466 -14.15 -9.97 -9.35
CA MET A 466 -13.45 -8.83 -9.94
C MET A 466 -14.13 -7.53 -9.47
N ALA A 467 -13.39 -6.45 -9.46
CA ALA A 467 -13.95 -5.17 -9.05
C ALA A 467 -15.13 -4.74 -9.95
N ALA A 468 -15.04 -5.00 -11.26
CA ALA A 468 -16.13 -4.72 -12.20
C ALA A 468 -17.41 -5.49 -11.88
N ASP A 469 -17.30 -6.75 -11.44
CA ASP A 469 -18.48 -7.61 -11.16
C ASP A 469 -19.30 -7.08 -9.95
N LEU A 470 -18.67 -6.35 -9.05
CA LEU A 470 -19.36 -5.74 -7.90
C LEU A 470 -20.29 -4.61 -8.32
N LEU A 471 -20.02 -3.94 -9.43
CA LEU A 471 -20.83 -2.84 -9.95
C LEU A 471 -22.18 -3.30 -10.52
N ASP A 472 -22.36 -4.61 -10.74
CA ASP A 472 -23.66 -5.19 -11.09
C ASP A 472 -24.65 -5.16 -9.89
N PHE A 473 -24.12 -5.03 -8.67
CA PHE A 473 -24.91 -5.08 -7.44
C PHE A 473 -24.89 -3.80 -6.61
N TYR A 474 -23.84 -2.99 -6.77
CA TYR A 474 -23.61 -1.80 -5.95
C TYR A 474 -23.21 -0.60 -6.79
N THR A 475 -23.53 0.60 -6.31
CA THR A 475 -22.98 1.82 -6.89
C THR A 475 -21.51 2.02 -6.46
N PRO A 476 -20.71 2.75 -7.26
CA PRO A 476 -19.35 3.10 -6.86
C PRO A 476 -19.28 3.78 -5.48
N GLU A 477 -20.19 4.68 -5.17
CA GLU A 477 -20.24 5.41 -3.90
C GLU A 477 -20.48 4.49 -2.71
N GLN A 478 -21.37 3.48 -2.86
CA GLN A 478 -21.61 2.49 -1.80
C GLN A 478 -20.36 1.69 -1.50
N LEU A 479 -19.66 1.20 -2.53
CA LEU A 479 -18.42 0.46 -2.39
C LEU A 479 -17.30 1.32 -1.81
N ARG A 480 -17.13 2.55 -2.30
CA ARG A 480 -16.13 3.50 -1.79
C ARG A 480 -16.35 3.80 -0.31
N MET A 481 -17.59 4.10 0.10
CA MET A 481 -17.93 4.34 1.51
C MET A 481 -17.63 3.13 2.39
N HIS A 482 -18.00 1.93 1.93
CA HIS A 482 -17.73 0.68 2.64
C HIS A 482 -16.23 0.44 2.81
N PHE A 483 -15.44 0.53 1.73
CA PHE A 483 -13.99 0.30 1.79
C PHE A 483 -13.27 1.28 2.73
N LEU A 484 -13.64 2.56 2.70
CA LEU A 484 -13.07 3.58 3.61
C LEU A 484 -13.37 3.27 5.07
N GLY A 485 -14.53 2.68 5.35
CA GLY A 485 -14.97 2.29 6.70
C GLY A 485 -14.25 1.08 7.29
N LEU A 486 -13.56 0.26 6.47
CA LEU A 486 -12.96 -1.00 6.92
C LEU A 486 -11.81 -0.85 7.93
N GLY A 487 -11.17 0.31 8.02
CA GLY A 487 -10.07 0.52 8.97
C GLY A 487 -8.78 -0.24 8.65
N LEU A 488 -8.47 -0.42 7.37
CA LEU A 488 -7.32 -1.19 6.86
C LEU A 488 -5.94 -0.70 7.33
N GLY A 489 -5.87 0.52 7.88
CA GLY A 489 -4.63 1.01 8.49
C GLY A 489 -4.24 0.29 9.78
N GLN A 490 -5.16 -0.43 10.41
CA GLN A 490 -4.96 -1.09 11.71
C GLN A 490 -4.81 -2.62 11.59
N ARG A 491 -5.60 -3.26 10.72
CA ARG A 491 -5.63 -4.71 10.56
C ARG A 491 -6.22 -5.11 9.21
N SER A 492 -5.98 -6.37 8.82
CA SER A 492 -6.74 -7.00 7.73
C SER A 492 -8.20 -7.20 8.13
N VAL A 493 -9.12 -6.94 7.20
CA VAL A 493 -10.56 -6.99 7.45
C VAL A 493 -11.23 -7.79 6.35
N SER A 494 -12.25 -8.56 6.72
CA SER A 494 -13.01 -9.37 5.76
C SER A 494 -14.03 -8.53 5.01
N PHE A 495 -14.04 -8.70 3.69
CA PHE A 495 -15.05 -8.19 2.77
C PHE A 495 -16.05 -9.32 2.45
N MET A 496 -17.29 -9.10 2.83
CA MET A 496 -18.37 -10.11 2.73
C MET A 496 -19.57 -9.52 1.99
N PRO A 497 -19.47 -9.21 0.70
CA PRO A 497 -20.59 -8.67 -0.06
C PRO A 497 -21.68 -9.76 -0.19
N LYS A 498 -22.91 -9.42 0.17
CA LYS A 498 -24.02 -10.40 0.27
C LYS A 498 -24.23 -11.24 -0.99
N PRO A 499 -24.18 -10.69 -2.22
CA PRO A 499 -24.38 -11.48 -3.46
C PRO A 499 -23.35 -12.59 -3.67
N TYR A 500 -22.16 -12.45 -3.09
CA TYR A 500 -21.04 -13.41 -3.22
C TYR A 500 -20.79 -14.23 -1.95
N ASN A 501 -21.60 -14.05 -0.91
CA ASN A 501 -21.48 -14.80 0.34
C ASN A 501 -22.44 -16.01 0.33
N PRO A 502 -21.95 -17.23 0.14
CA PRO A 502 -22.81 -18.42 0.05
C PRO A 502 -23.55 -18.74 1.38
N ASN A 503 -23.10 -18.12 2.48
CA ASN A 503 -23.71 -18.32 3.80
C ASN A 503 -24.71 -17.21 4.16
N ALA A 504 -24.87 -16.18 3.32
CA ALA A 504 -25.80 -15.09 3.58
C ALA A 504 -27.24 -15.54 3.38
N LYS A 505 -28.09 -15.24 4.37
CA LYS A 505 -29.54 -15.49 4.28
C LYS A 505 -30.25 -14.29 3.64
N PRO A 506 -31.46 -14.48 3.08
CA PRO A 506 -32.24 -13.39 2.51
C PRO A 506 -32.46 -12.20 3.46
N GLU A 507 -32.68 -12.49 4.75
CA GLU A 507 -32.93 -11.51 5.81
C GLU A 507 -31.66 -10.79 6.31
N ASP A 508 -30.47 -11.32 6.05
CA ASP A 508 -29.24 -10.71 6.52
C ASP A 508 -29.02 -9.33 5.86
N PRO A 509 -28.61 -8.32 6.63
CA PRO A 509 -28.30 -7.03 6.06
C PRO A 509 -27.04 -7.12 5.17
N ASP A 510 -27.08 -6.45 4.02
CA ASP A 510 -25.88 -6.30 3.19
C ASP A 510 -24.98 -5.20 3.78
N PRO A 511 -23.73 -5.53 4.15
CA PRO A 511 -22.84 -4.54 4.79
C PRO A 511 -22.49 -3.37 3.87
N VAL A 512 -22.36 -3.58 2.56
CA VAL A 512 -22.06 -2.53 1.59
C VAL A 512 -23.21 -1.54 1.46
N VAL A 513 -24.44 -2.08 1.32
CA VAL A 513 -25.66 -1.26 1.24
C VAL A 513 -25.89 -0.52 2.55
N LYS A 514 -25.63 -1.16 3.70
CA LYS A 514 -25.77 -0.54 5.03
C LYS A 514 -24.88 0.67 5.20
N ASP A 515 -23.61 0.57 4.81
CA ASP A 515 -22.67 1.67 4.94
C ASP A 515 -22.96 2.78 3.92
N GLY A 516 -23.34 2.42 2.69
CA GLY A 516 -23.76 3.36 1.64
C GLY A 516 -25.08 4.08 1.93
N PHE A 517 -25.92 3.55 2.85
CA PHE A 517 -27.21 4.13 3.21
C PHE A 517 -27.09 5.56 3.76
N LEU A 518 -25.96 5.90 4.38
CA LEU A 518 -25.70 7.27 4.84
C LEU A 518 -25.85 8.27 3.70
N LEU A 519 -25.24 8.00 2.55
CA LEU A 519 -25.23 8.90 1.39
C LEU A 519 -26.54 8.78 0.59
N SER A 520 -26.93 7.57 0.23
CA SER A 520 -28.06 7.31 -0.67
C SER A 520 -29.42 7.65 -0.05
N ASN A 521 -29.55 7.58 1.28
CA ASN A 521 -30.82 7.84 1.96
C ASN A 521 -30.73 9.04 2.90
N VAL A 522 -29.85 9.01 3.93
CA VAL A 522 -29.88 10.03 4.99
C VAL A 522 -29.49 11.39 4.44
N PHE A 523 -28.35 11.50 3.78
CA PHE A 523 -27.86 12.77 3.22
C PHE A 523 -28.71 13.25 2.07
N ASN A 524 -29.05 12.36 1.13
CA ASN A 524 -29.93 12.69 0.00
C ASN A 524 -31.31 13.21 0.46
N ARG A 525 -31.88 12.63 1.51
CA ARG A 525 -33.13 13.11 2.10
C ARG A 525 -33.01 14.55 2.62
N ILE A 526 -31.90 14.91 3.25
CA ILE A 526 -31.67 16.28 3.73
C ILE A 526 -31.67 17.25 2.54
N ILE A 527 -30.87 16.95 1.51
CA ILE A 527 -30.77 17.78 0.30
C ILE A 527 -32.14 17.95 -0.35
N ARG A 528 -32.85 16.86 -0.61
CA ARG A 528 -34.16 16.88 -1.25
C ARG A 528 -35.18 17.67 -0.44
N THR A 529 -35.18 17.53 0.88
CA THR A 529 -36.11 18.27 1.75
C THR A 529 -35.80 19.76 1.71
N CYS A 530 -34.53 20.17 1.77
CA CYS A 530 -34.13 21.57 1.63
C CYS A 530 -34.61 22.15 0.30
N ILE A 531 -34.30 21.51 -0.84
CA ILE A 531 -34.68 21.99 -2.18
C ILE A 531 -36.19 22.06 -2.32
N TYR A 532 -36.92 21.02 -1.89
CA TYR A 532 -38.39 21.01 -1.95
C TYR A 532 -39.00 22.13 -1.12
N SER A 533 -38.52 22.37 0.11
CA SER A 533 -39.02 23.43 0.98
C SER A 533 -38.74 24.82 0.39
N VAL A 534 -37.58 25.04 -0.21
CA VAL A 534 -37.24 26.29 -0.89
C VAL A 534 -38.16 26.53 -2.09
N GLN A 535 -38.42 25.53 -2.91
CA GLN A 535 -39.34 25.63 -4.06
C GLN A 535 -40.77 25.89 -3.61
N LYS A 536 -41.24 25.21 -2.55
CA LYS A 536 -42.63 25.27 -2.11
C LYS A 536 -42.98 26.57 -1.37
N TYR A 537 -42.06 27.07 -0.55
CA TYR A 537 -42.36 28.13 0.42
C TYR A 537 -41.61 29.44 0.19
N PHE A 538 -40.63 29.46 -0.71
CA PHE A 538 -39.72 30.57 -0.95
C PHE A 538 -39.45 30.83 -2.44
N ASP A 539 -40.37 30.44 -3.33
CA ASP A 539 -40.34 30.68 -4.78
C ASP A 539 -39.03 30.23 -5.44
N GLY A 540 -38.42 29.18 -4.92
CA GLY A 540 -37.15 28.67 -5.46
C GLY A 540 -35.91 29.45 -5.02
N VAL A 541 -36.04 30.48 -4.20
CA VAL A 541 -34.94 31.30 -3.69
C VAL A 541 -34.55 30.86 -2.30
N MET A 542 -33.30 30.43 -2.13
CA MET A 542 -32.79 30.04 -0.80
C MET A 542 -32.81 31.26 0.15
N PRO A 543 -33.49 31.17 1.30
CA PRO A 543 -33.49 32.28 2.26
C PRO A 543 -32.08 32.51 2.83
N VAL A 544 -31.77 33.81 3.04
CA VAL A 544 -30.49 34.27 3.63
C VAL A 544 -30.73 34.78 5.04
N GLY A 545 -29.77 34.56 5.91
CA GLY A 545 -29.82 34.99 7.31
C GLY A 545 -28.63 34.51 8.11
N GLU A 546 -28.66 34.79 9.42
CA GLU A 546 -27.61 34.40 10.34
C GLU A 546 -27.63 32.90 10.62
N VAL A 547 -26.44 32.34 10.77
CA VAL A 547 -26.24 30.93 11.18
C VAL A 547 -25.97 30.92 12.69
N ASP A 548 -26.68 30.06 13.44
CA ASP A 548 -26.55 29.91 14.87
C ASP A 548 -25.10 29.58 15.27
N GLU A 549 -24.60 30.21 16.34
CA GLU A 549 -23.26 29.99 16.86
C GLU A 549 -22.95 28.51 17.13
N GLN A 550 -23.91 27.75 17.63
CA GLN A 550 -23.76 26.32 17.88
C GLN A 550 -23.59 25.53 16.56
N VAL A 551 -24.32 25.89 15.50
CA VAL A 551 -24.20 25.26 14.18
C VAL A 551 -22.82 25.55 13.58
N LEU A 552 -22.33 26.79 13.72
CA LEU A 552 -20.99 27.19 13.30
C LEU A 552 -19.89 26.43 14.08
N ALA A 553 -20.05 26.35 15.41
CA ALA A 553 -19.08 25.60 16.24
C ALA A 553 -19.03 24.11 15.90
N ASP A 554 -20.19 23.49 15.65
CA ASP A 554 -20.29 22.09 15.24
C ASP A 554 -19.68 21.85 13.86
N ALA A 555 -19.91 22.76 12.91
CA ALA A 555 -19.31 22.72 11.58
C ALA A 555 -17.77 22.83 11.66
N LYS A 556 -17.27 23.83 12.39
CA LYS A 556 -15.83 24.01 12.64
C LYS A 556 -15.21 22.75 13.23
N LYS A 557 -15.85 22.18 14.27
CA LYS A 557 -15.35 20.95 14.91
C LYS A 557 -15.30 19.79 13.93
N ALA A 558 -16.36 19.56 13.15
CA ALA A 558 -16.41 18.47 12.16
C ALA A 558 -15.31 18.62 11.09
N ILE A 559 -15.12 19.83 10.54
CA ILE A 559 -14.10 20.11 9.55
C ILE A 559 -12.69 19.84 10.11
N LEU A 560 -12.39 20.35 11.31
CA LEU A 560 -11.07 20.18 11.92
C LEU A 560 -10.78 18.73 12.31
N ASP A 561 -11.77 17.99 12.81
CA ASP A 561 -11.61 16.58 13.14
C ASP A 561 -11.42 15.75 11.86
N TYR A 562 -12.19 16.02 10.79
CA TYR A 562 -12.03 15.38 9.48
C TYR A 562 -10.63 15.62 8.92
N GLU A 563 -10.15 16.87 8.93
CA GLU A 563 -8.82 17.24 8.48
C GLU A 563 -7.69 16.53 9.24
N ARG A 564 -7.82 16.40 10.57
CA ARG A 564 -6.85 15.69 11.40
C ARG A 564 -6.79 14.21 11.08
N PHE A 565 -7.94 13.57 10.87
CA PHE A 565 -8.00 12.15 10.51
C PHE A 565 -7.47 11.90 9.11
N MET A 566 -7.77 12.78 8.15
CA MET A 566 -7.20 12.72 6.80
C MET A 566 -5.66 12.85 6.84
N TYR A 567 -5.12 13.82 7.60
CA TYR A 567 -3.68 13.98 7.76
C TYR A 567 -2.99 12.74 8.32
N ARG A 568 -3.69 11.97 9.19
CA ARG A 568 -3.15 10.74 9.81
C ARG A 568 -3.44 9.47 9.02
N PHE A 569 -4.07 9.58 7.86
CA PHE A 569 -4.57 8.44 7.08
C PHE A 569 -5.52 7.52 7.86
N GLU A 570 -6.26 8.08 8.80
CA GLU A 570 -7.29 7.40 9.61
C GLU A 570 -8.66 7.53 8.93
N PHE A 571 -8.78 7.05 7.68
CA PHE A 571 -9.95 7.25 6.83
C PHE A 571 -11.26 6.75 7.45
N HIS A 572 -11.23 5.63 8.17
CA HIS A 572 -12.42 5.13 8.87
C HIS A 572 -12.91 6.10 9.96
N GLN A 573 -11.99 6.85 10.60
CA GLN A 573 -12.39 7.90 11.55
C GLN A 573 -12.97 9.12 10.82
N ALA A 574 -12.44 9.46 9.65
CA ALA A 574 -13.01 10.51 8.81
C ALA A 574 -14.44 10.15 8.37
N THR A 575 -14.73 8.89 8.02
CA THR A 575 -16.10 8.44 7.72
C THR A 575 -17.03 8.51 8.95
N TYR A 576 -16.54 8.26 10.16
CA TYR A 576 -17.35 8.44 11.38
C TYR A 576 -17.67 9.90 11.67
N VAL A 577 -16.74 10.82 11.43
CA VAL A 577 -17.00 12.26 11.54
C VAL A 577 -18.12 12.65 10.58
N LEU A 578 -18.03 12.20 9.33
CA LEU A 578 -19.04 12.47 8.30
C LEU A 578 -20.40 11.88 8.69
N ASP A 579 -20.46 10.60 9.10
CA ASP A 579 -21.71 9.95 9.54
C ASP A 579 -22.36 10.70 10.71
N SER A 580 -21.57 11.02 11.73
CA SER A 580 -22.05 11.74 12.91
C SER A 580 -22.63 13.11 12.55
N TYR A 581 -21.93 13.85 11.69
CA TYR A 581 -22.34 15.19 11.30
C TYR A 581 -23.59 15.18 10.40
N ILE A 582 -23.67 14.30 9.41
CA ILE A 582 -24.85 14.13 8.55
C ILE A 582 -26.07 13.73 9.37
N ARG A 583 -25.93 12.81 10.34
CA ARG A 583 -27.04 12.40 11.21
C ARG A 583 -27.49 13.53 12.14
N LYS A 584 -26.56 14.38 12.59
CA LYS A 584 -26.90 15.59 13.37
C LYS A 584 -27.73 16.57 12.52
N ALA A 585 -27.32 16.82 11.27
CA ALA A 585 -28.08 17.64 10.33
C ALA A 585 -29.48 17.05 10.06
N SER A 586 -29.57 15.72 9.86
CA SER A 586 -30.86 15.04 9.66
C SER A 586 -31.79 15.18 10.88
N LYS A 587 -31.26 15.04 12.08
CA LYS A 587 -32.06 15.23 13.33
C LYS A 587 -32.53 16.67 13.49
N TYR A 588 -31.62 17.63 13.23
CA TYR A 588 -31.96 19.06 13.29
C TYR A 588 -33.07 19.38 12.28
N MET A 589 -32.93 18.94 11.04
CA MET A 589 -33.94 19.11 10.00
C MET A 589 -35.30 18.54 10.41
N ALA A 590 -35.32 17.26 10.82
CA ALA A 590 -36.58 16.58 11.18
C ALA A 590 -37.32 17.27 12.30
N LYS A 591 -36.59 17.81 13.30
CA LYS A 591 -37.19 18.55 14.42
C LYS A 591 -37.66 19.94 13.98
N ASN A 592 -36.73 20.79 13.52
CA ASN A 592 -37.03 22.23 13.38
C ASN A 592 -37.88 22.54 12.14
N LEU A 593 -37.65 21.87 10.98
CA LEU A 593 -38.57 22.03 9.84
C LEU A 593 -39.91 21.34 10.11
N GLY A 594 -39.91 20.17 10.74
CA GLY A 594 -41.14 19.45 11.08
C GLY A 594 -42.02 20.21 12.08
N ASP A 595 -41.42 20.91 13.04
CA ASP A 595 -42.17 21.74 13.99
C ASP A 595 -42.72 23.02 13.32
N ALA A 596 -41.92 23.66 12.45
CA ALA A 596 -42.34 24.81 11.64
C ALA A 596 -43.50 24.46 10.67
N ASP A 597 -43.41 23.25 10.03
CA ASP A 597 -44.48 22.77 9.14
C ASP A 597 -45.81 22.51 9.90
N LYS A 598 -45.75 21.92 11.11
CA LYS A 598 -46.93 21.69 11.94
C LYS A 598 -47.57 23.00 12.43
N ALA A 599 -46.76 24.01 12.70
CA ALA A 599 -47.19 25.30 13.15
C ALA A 599 -47.59 26.25 12.00
N ASP A 600 -47.33 25.86 10.76
CA ASP A 600 -47.42 26.70 9.54
C ASP A 600 -46.68 28.03 9.70
N ASP A 601 -45.54 28.01 10.38
CA ASP A 601 -44.71 29.18 10.68
C ASP A 601 -43.59 29.35 9.62
N ASN A 602 -43.80 30.27 8.70
CA ASN A 602 -42.85 30.56 7.63
C ASN A 602 -41.52 31.16 8.13
N GLU A 603 -41.53 31.92 9.22
CA GLU A 603 -40.31 32.52 9.76
C GLU A 603 -39.46 31.45 10.50
N ALA A 604 -40.12 30.55 11.26
CA ALA A 604 -39.44 29.39 11.83
C ALA A 604 -38.89 28.47 10.75
N ARG A 605 -39.63 28.25 9.65
CA ARG A 605 -39.22 27.48 8.50
C ARG A 605 -38.00 28.10 7.80
N ARG A 606 -38.02 29.43 7.60
CA ARG A 606 -36.92 30.21 7.06
C ARG A 606 -35.64 30.02 7.88
N ARG A 607 -35.72 30.24 9.21
CA ARG A 607 -34.56 30.04 10.11
C ARG A 607 -34.04 28.62 10.05
N ALA A 608 -34.89 27.61 10.12
CA ALA A 608 -34.50 26.22 10.09
C ALA A 608 -33.80 25.85 8.76
N LEU A 609 -34.29 26.34 7.61
CA LEU A 609 -33.67 26.09 6.31
C LEU A 609 -32.26 26.68 6.18
N ILE A 610 -32.03 27.89 6.69
CA ILE A 610 -30.69 28.50 6.71
C ILE A 610 -29.70 27.61 7.45
N GLN A 611 -30.08 27.12 8.63
CA GLN A 611 -29.23 26.24 9.44
C GLN A 611 -28.97 24.88 8.74
N VAL A 612 -30.03 24.22 8.29
CA VAL A 612 -29.91 22.91 7.62
C VAL A 612 -29.10 23.01 6.33
N PHE A 613 -29.29 24.08 5.57
CA PHE A 613 -28.51 24.32 4.34
C PHE A 613 -27.03 24.52 4.66
N HIS A 614 -26.69 25.29 5.69
CA HIS A 614 -25.31 25.44 6.15
C HIS A 614 -24.70 24.11 6.57
N MET A 615 -25.43 23.30 7.36
CA MET A 615 -24.98 21.96 7.76
C MET A 615 -24.81 21.04 6.55
N THR A 616 -25.71 21.09 5.58
CA THR A 616 -25.64 20.28 4.35
C THR A 616 -24.43 20.66 3.49
N ARG A 617 -24.19 21.96 3.34
CA ARG A 617 -23.01 22.48 2.61
C ARG A 617 -21.70 22.07 3.31
N THR A 618 -21.67 22.07 4.63
CA THR A 618 -20.48 21.63 5.40
C THR A 618 -20.21 20.15 5.21
N ALA A 619 -21.26 19.28 5.21
CA ALA A 619 -21.13 17.84 5.00
C ALA A 619 -20.68 17.50 3.57
#